data_1068eaac6f6474b9ef168b59a0357db9
#
_entry.id   1068eaac6f6474b9ef168b59a0357db9
#
_cell.length_a   1.000
_cell.length_b   1.000
_cell.length_c   1.000
_cell.angle_alpha   90.00
_cell.angle_beta   90.00
_cell.angle_gamma   90.00
#
_symmetry.space_group_name_H-M   'P 1'
#
loop_
_entity.id
_entity.type
_entity.pdbx_description
1 polymer ?
#
loop_
_entity_poly.entity_id
_entity_poly.type
_entity_poly.pdbx_seq_one_letter_code
_entity_poly.pdbx_strand_id
1 'polypeptide(L)'
;MKMSDEVNFLEPFSATVLERQVPEKFIEIVNRVGDEVLSDDTKSAEWDFSENLVGKVSKEVQIPLTDEKERKYTLDFMKESCLMYLERMIEKHRSYEWNKMTGVGSPLNLHPSIDNIHIAQCWLVSQYKNEYNPWHKHSGNFSAVMYLKIPDGMNDFMEKEYDDHYPASGLIQFMYGEAQDFRSDTLMCKPEVGKMFLFPS
;
A
#
# COMPACT_ATOMS: atom_id res chain seq x y z
N MET A 1 -37.05 31.21 -15.75
CA MET A 1 -35.69 30.70 -16.11
C MET A 1 -35.09 30.10 -14.82
N LYS A 2 -35.08 28.77 -14.68
CA LYS A 2 -34.43 28.11 -13.54
C LYS A 2 -32.93 28.23 -13.80
N MET A 3 -32.23 29.03 -12.98
CA MET A 3 -30.78 28.96 -12.90
C MET A 3 -30.47 27.56 -12.39
N SER A 4 -29.79 26.76 -13.17
CA SER A 4 -29.18 25.54 -12.65
C SER A 4 -28.01 25.97 -11.78
N ASP A 5 -28.14 25.85 -10.48
CA ASP A 5 -27.00 26.04 -9.57
C ASP A 5 -25.97 24.97 -9.91
N GLU A 6 -24.88 25.36 -10.54
CA GLU A 6 -23.76 24.48 -10.80
C GLU A 6 -22.96 24.35 -9.50
N VAL A 7 -23.05 23.20 -8.85
CA VAL A 7 -22.36 22.94 -7.58
C VAL A 7 -21.12 22.10 -7.86
N ASN A 8 -19.96 22.61 -7.47
CA ASN A 8 -18.68 21.91 -7.59
C ASN A 8 -18.12 21.59 -6.20
N PHE A 9 -17.68 20.34 -6.00
CA PHE A 9 -16.96 19.91 -4.82
C PHE A 9 -15.46 19.87 -5.12
N LEU A 10 -14.67 20.60 -4.33
CA LEU A 10 -13.21 20.62 -4.45
C LEU A 10 -12.58 19.88 -3.27
N GLU A 11 -11.69 18.95 -3.55
CA GLU A 11 -10.96 18.15 -2.55
C GLU A 11 -9.44 18.34 -2.68
N PRO A 12 -8.93 19.58 -2.48
CA PRO A 12 -7.54 19.93 -2.80
C PRO A 12 -6.51 19.28 -1.89
N PHE A 13 -6.89 18.90 -0.67
CA PHE A 13 -5.97 18.44 0.38
C PHE A 13 -6.18 16.99 0.81
N SER A 14 -6.89 16.20 0.02
CA SER A 14 -7.11 14.79 0.33
C SER A 14 -5.88 13.94 -0.01
N ALA A 15 -5.46 13.10 0.93
CA ALA A 15 -4.55 12.00 0.63
C ALA A 15 -5.24 10.99 -0.31
N THR A 16 -4.45 10.29 -1.08
CA THR A 16 -4.95 9.26 -1.99
C THR A 16 -4.24 7.94 -1.68
N VAL A 17 -5.02 6.87 -1.55
CA VAL A 17 -4.53 5.50 -1.48
C VAL A 17 -5.06 4.79 -2.71
N LEU A 18 -4.16 4.14 -3.47
CA LEU A 18 -4.56 3.27 -4.58
C LEU A 18 -4.84 1.88 -4.00
N GLU A 19 -6.03 1.36 -4.26
CA GLU A 19 -6.35 -0.06 -4.08
C GLU A 19 -6.31 -0.76 -5.43
N ARG A 20 -5.58 -1.88 -5.52
CA ARG A 20 -5.43 -2.65 -6.76
C ARG A 20 -5.44 -4.14 -6.45
N GLN A 21 -6.03 -4.95 -7.34
CA GLN A 21 -5.93 -6.40 -7.27
C GLN A 21 -4.57 -6.87 -7.78
N VAL A 22 -3.90 -7.68 -6.98
CA VAL A 22 -2.64 -8.35 -7.33
C VAL A 22 -2.95 -9.57 -8.21
N PRO A 23 -2.30 -9.74 -9.35
CA PRO A 23 -2.52 -10.91 -10.20
C PRO A 23 -2.17 -12.23 -9.49
N GLU A 24 -2.95 -13.27 -9.72
CA GLU A 24 -2.74 -14.60 -9.13
C GLU A 24 -1.31 -15.11 -9.35
N LYS A 25 -0.80 -14.98 -10.56
CA LYS A 25 0.58 -15.36 -10.89
C LYS A 25 1.62 -14.63 -10.02
N PHE A 26 1.40 -13.37 -9.68
CA PHE A 26 2.28 -12.64 -8.77
C PHE A 26 2.25 -13.27 -7.37
N ILE A 27 1.03 -13.54 -6.87
CA ILE A 27 0.81 -14.17 -5.56
C ILE A 27 1.49 -15.54 -5.50
N GLU A 28 1.33 -16.37 -6.53
CA GLU A 28 1.96 -17.69 -6.65
C GLU A 28 3.49 -17.60 -6.58
N ILE A 29 4.09 -16.70 -7.37
CA ILE A 29 5.55 -16.51 -7.39
C ILE A 29 6.06 -16.12 -6.02
N VAL A 30 5.47 -15.07 -5.42
CA VAL A 30 5.95 -14.51 -4.18
C VAL A 30 5.70 -15.46 -3.02
N ASN A 31 4.56 -16.15 -2.98
CA ASN A 31 4.28 -17.17 -1.96
C ASN A 31 5.25 -18.35 -2.06
N ARG A 32 5.53 -18.85 -3.26
CA ARG A 32 6.47 -19.95 -3.45
C ARG A 32 7.87 -19.60 -2.94
N VAL A 33 8.39 -18.45 -3.34
CA VAL A 33 9.72 -18.00 -2.91
C VAL A 33 9.74 -17.66 -1.42
N GLY A 34 8.71 -17.01 -0.90
CA GLY A 34 8.58 -16.70 0.51
C GLY A 34 8.47 -17.96 1.39
N ASP A 35 7.67 -18.94 0.99
CA ASP A 35 7.54 -20.22 1.70
C ASP A 35 8.86 -21.00 1.72
N GLU A 36 9.60 -20.96 0.62
CA GLU A 36 10.93 -21.59 0.55
C GLU A 36 11.93 -20.95 1.53
N VAL A 37 11.91 -19.63 1.66
CA VAL A 37 12.77 -18.91 2.63
C VAL A 37 12.29 -19.17 4.06
N LEU A 38 10.99 -19.03 4.32
CA LEU A 38 10.42 -19.14 5.67
C LEU A 38 10.45 -20.57 6.25
N SER A 39 10.49 -21.60 5.40
CA SER A 39 10.54 -23.00 5.84
C SER A 39 11.95 -23.50 6.22
N ASP A 40 12.99 -22.72 5.92
CA ASP A 40 14.38 -23.04 6.18
C ASP A 40 14.99 -21.97 7.09
N ASP A 41 15.36 -22.36 8.32
CA ASP A 41 15.90 -21.42 9.31
C ASP A 41 17.22 -20.78 8.85
N THR A 42 18.03 -21.49 8.07
CA THR A 42 19.29 -20.95 7.53
C THR A 42 19.01 -19.87 6.48
N LYS A 43 18.08 -20.14 5.56
CA LYS A 43 17.64 -19.15 4.57
C LYS A 43 16.93 -17.96 5.23
N SER A 44 16.07 -18.22 6.22
CA SER A 44 15.41 -17.16 6.98
C SER A 44 16.41 -16.22 7.65
N ALA A 45 17.49 -16.77 8.22
CA ALA A 45 18.55 -15.97 8.83
C ALA A 45 19.40 -15.22 7.77
N GLU A 46 19.66 -15.81 6.60
CA GLU A 46 20.38 -15.17 5.51
C GLU A 46 19.63 -13.96 4.94
N TRP A 47 18.30 -14.08 4.83
CA TRP A 47 17.43 -13.07 4.23
C TRP A 47 16.66 -12.25 5.28
N ASP A 48 17.08 -12.29 6.54
CA ASP A 48 16.44 -11.54 7.62
C ASP A 48 16.46 -10.03 7.35
N PHE A 49 15.31 -9.40 7.55
CA PHE A 49 15.11 -7.96 7.34
C PHE A 49 14.59 -7.26 8.61
N SER A 50 14.38 -7.99 9.68
CA SER A 50 13.71 -7.54 10.91
C SER A 50 14.35 -6.35 11.60
N GLU A 51 15.68 -6.18 11.49
CA GLU A 51 16.39 -5.04 12.10
C GLU A 51 15.99 -3.67 11.51
N ASN A 52 15.37 -3.66 10.35
CA ASN A 52 14.99 -2.43 9.64
C ASN A 52 13.55 -2.00 9.92
N LEU A 53 12.80 -2.78 10.67
CA LEU A 53 11.36 -2.64 10.80
C LEU A 53 10.95 -2.34 12.24
N VAL A 54 9.72 -1.82 12.37
CA VAL A 54 9.13 -1.51 13.66
C VAL A 54 7.99 -2.48 13.96
N GLY A 55 7.77 -2.74 15.24
CA GLY A 55 6.65 -3.57 15.66
C GLY A 55 7.07 -4.82 16.41
N LYS A 56 6.09 -5.68 16.64
CA LYS A 56 6.27 -6.99 17.21
C LYS A 56 5.92 -8.01 16.13
N VAL A 57 6.90 -8.34 15.32
CA VAL A 57 6.78 -9.34 14.25
C VAL A 57 7.99 -10.25 14.34
N SER A 58 7.78 -11.55 14.29
CA SER A 58 8.83 -12.53 14.52
C SER A 58 9.56 -12.97 13.24
N LYS A 59 8.97 -12.80 12.09
CA LYS A 59 9.59 -13.20 10.81
C LYS A 59 9.34 -12.14 9.71
N GLU A 60 10.41 -11.50 9.30
CA GLU A 60 10.45 -10.54 8.20
C GLU A 60 11.67 -10.85 7.34
N VAL A 61 11.45 -11.19 6.08
CA VAL A 61 12.50 -11.65 5.19
C VAL A 61 12.45 -10.94 3.84
N GLN A 62 13.59 -10.68 3.25
CA GLN A 62 13.66 -10.28 1.86
C GLN A 62 13.21 -11.41 0.94
N ILE A 63 12.74 -11.07 -0.24
CA ILE A 63 12.26 -12.04 -1.23
C ILE A 63 13.32 -12.18 -2.33
N PRO A 64 14.12 -13.28 -2.33
CA PRO A 64 15.19 -13.47 -3.31
C PRO A 64 14.64 -13.98 -4.65
N LEU A 65 14.09 -13.10 -5.47
CA LEU A 65 13.65 -13.43 -6.82
C LEU A 65 14.86 -13.62 -7.74
N THR A 66 15.36 -14.84 -7.82
CA THR A 66 16.54 -15.22 -8.62
C THR A 66 16.21 -15.50 -10.08
N ASP A 67 15.00 -15.99 -10.40
CA ASP A 67 14.56 -16.14 -11.78
C ASP A 67 14.32 -14.77 -12.42
N GLU A 68 15.01 -14.49 -13.52
CA GLU A 68 14.94 -13.19 -14.17
C GLU A 68 13.56 -12.84 -14.74
N LYS A 69 12.81 -13.84 -15.22
CA LYS A 69 11.48 -13.61 -15.78
C LYS A 69 10.47 -13.31 -14.69
N GLU A 70 10.53 -14.05 -13.58
CA GLU A 70 9.67 -13.83 -12.43
C GLU A 70 10.00 -12.49 -11.76
N ARG A 71 11.27 -12.19 -11.58
CA ARG A 71 11.72 -10.89 -11.06
C ARG A 71 11.24 -9.74 -11.94
N LYS A 72 11.44 -9.86 -13.25
CA LYS A 72 10.96 -8.83 -14.18
C LYS A 72 9.45 -8.66 -14.09
N TYR A 73 8.69 -9.75 -14.10
CA TYR A 73 7.24 -9.73 -14.03
C TYR A 73 6.73 -9.04 -12.74
N THR A 74 7.30 -9.38 -11.59
CA THR A 74 6.91 -8.79 -10.30
C THR A 74 7.30 -7.32 -10.20
N LEU A 75 8.48 -6.95 -10.66
CA LEU A 75 8.93 -5.56 -10.70
C LEU A 75 8.08 -4.70 -11.66
N ASP A 76 7.76 -5.23 -12.84
CA ASP A 76 6.91 -4.51 -13.82
C ASP A 76 5.54 -4.20 -13.21
N PHE A 77 4.89 -5.18 -12.55
CA PHE A 77 3.60 -4.96 -11.88
C PHE A 77 3.67 -3.87 -10.80
N MET A 78 4.71 -3.88 -9.97
CA MET A 78 4.89 -2.87 -8.94
C MET A 78 5.13 -1.48 -9.53
N LYS A 79 5.99 -1.37 -10.55
CA LYS A 79 6.27 -0.11 -11.25
C LYS A 79 5.06 0.44 -11.98
N GLU A 80 4.28 -0.42 -12.64
CA GLU A 80 3.02 -0.04 -13.28
C GLU A 80 2.03 0.54 -12.25
N SER A 81 1.95 -0.06 -11.06
CA SER A 81 1.08 0.44 -9.99
C SER A 81 1.49 1.85 -9.53
N CYS A 82 2.80 2.08 -9.38
CA CYS A 82 3.31 3.41 -9.09
C CYS A 82 3.02 4.41 -10.21
N LEU A 83 3.16 3.99 -11.47
CA LEU A 83 2.86 4.83 -12.63
C LEU A 83 1.38 5.23 -12.65
N MET A 84 0.47 4.28 -12.47
CA MET A 84 -0.97 4.54 -12.36
C MET A 84 -1.31 5.56 -11.27
N TYR A 85 -0.66 5.42 -10.11
CA TYR A 85 -0.83 6.37 -9.00
C TYR A 85 -0.38 7.78 -9.40
N LEU A 86 0.81 7.91 -9.99
CA LEU A 86 1.37 9.19 -10.43
C LEU A 86 0.48 9.86 -11.50
N GLU A 87 0.03 9.10 -12.50
CA GLU A 87 -0.87 9.61 -13.55
C GLU A 87 -2.17 10.14 -12.95
N ARG A 88 -2.75 9.42 -11.99
CA ARG A 88 -3.96 9.87 -11.29
C ARG A 88 -3.72 11.15 -10.49
N MET A 89 -2.58 11.27 -9.82
CA MET A 89 -2.25 12.47 -9.06
C MET A 89 -2.02 13.67 -9.96
N ILE A 90 -1.35 13.49 -11.10
CA ILE A 90 -1.17 14.55 -12.10
C ILE A 90 -2.52 15.01 -12.67
N GLU A 91 -3.39 14.05 -13.02
CA GLU A 91 -4.74 14.35 -13.50
C GLU A 91 -5.55 15.16 -12.49
N LYS A 92 -5.54 14.71 -11.22
CA LYS A 92 -6.21 15.41 -10.11
C LYS A 92 -5.71 16.84 -9.96
N HIS A 93 -4.41 17.08 -9.95
CA HIS A 93 -3.83 18.41 -9.84
C HIS A 93 -4.14 19.29 -11.06
N ARG A 94 -4.15 18.72 -12.27
CA ARG A 94 -4.52 19.44 -13.50
C ARG A 94 -5.97 19.89 -13.52
N SER A 95 -6.84 19.27 -12.77
CA SER A 95 -8.26 19.64 -12.69
C SER A 95 -8.50 20.98 -12.00
N TYR A 96 -7.56 21.46 -11.17
CA TYR A 96 -7.69 22.72 -10.46
C TYR A 96 -7.19 23.89 -11.32
N GLU A 97 -8.03 24.89 -11.55
CA GLU A 97 -7.71 26.03 -12.42
C GLU A 97 -6.47 26.81 -11.97
N TRP A 98 -6.28 26.95 -10.66
CA TRP A 98 -5.09 27.60 -10.10
C TRP A 98 -3.80 26.94 -10.57
N ASN A 99 -3.77 25.63 -10.58
CA ASN A 99 -2.61 24.86 -11.03
C ASN A 99 -2.39 25.01 -12.55
N LYS A 100 -3.46 25.17 -13.32
CA LYS A 100 -3.36 25.46 -14.76
C LYS A 100 -2.74 26.83 -15.03
N MET A 101 -3.05 27.83 -14.18
CA MET A 101 -2.59 29.21 -14.37
C MET A 101 -1.16 29.44 -13.89
N THR A 102 -0.78 28.87 -12.76
CA THR A 102 0.47 29.23 -12.08
C THR A 102 1.60 28.24 -12.30
N GLY A 103 1.30 26.97 -12.49
CA GLY A 103 2.29 25.90 -12.53
C GLY A 103 3.11 25.74 -11.25
N VAL A 104 2.84 26.55 -10.21
CA VAL A 104 3.61 26.60 -8.98
C VAL A 104 3.27 25.43 -8.07
N GLY A 105 4.31 24.70 -7.63
CA GLY A 105 4.16 23.59 -6.68
C GLY A 105 3.41 22.39 -7.25
N SER A 106 3.22 22.36 -8.56
CA SER A 106 2.45 21.34 -9.23
C SER A 106 3.33 20.23 -9.78
N PRO A 107 2.93 18.97 -9.65
CA PRO A 107 3.52 17.87 -10.41
C PRO A 107 3.18 17.94 -11.91
N LEU A 108 2.59 19.04 -12.41
CA LEU A 108 2.15 19.20 -13.79
C LEU A 108 3.26 19.02 -14.83
N ASN A 109 4.50 19.31 -14.44
CA ASN A 109 5.67 19.14 -15.29
C ASN A 109 6.31 17.75 -15.17
N LEU A 110 5.76 16.87 -14.33
CA LEU A 110 6.18 15.48 -14.28
C LEU A 110 5.70 14.76 -15.52
N HIS A 111 6.62 14.10 -16.17
CA HIS A 111 6.34 13.12 -17.22
C HIS A 111 6.70 11.74 -16.64
N PRO A 112 5.76 11.10 -15.92
CA PRO A 112 6.05 9.83 -15.30
C PRO A 112 6.38 8.79 -16.37
N SER A 113 7.47 8.07 -16.15
CA SER A 113 7.89 6.94 -16.96
C SER A 113 8.20 5.78 -16.07
N ILE A 114 7.88 4.59 -16.50
CA ILE A 114 8.19 3.34 -15.80
C ILE A 114 9.70 3.17 -15.57
N ASP A 115 10.52 3.74 -16.46
CA ASP A 115 11.99 3.68 -16.37
C ASP A 115 12.55 4.52 -15.22
N ASN A 116 11.80 5.54 -14.77
CA ASN A 116 12.18 6.41 -13.68
C ASN A 116 11.69 5.91 -12.32
N ILE A 117 10.98 4.76 -12.28
CA ILE A 117 10.47 4.16 -11.05
C ILE A 117 11.45 3.07 -10.59
N HIS A 118 11.96 3.23 -9.38
CA HIS A 118 12.88 2.29 -8.75
C HIS A 118 12.24 1.67 -7.52
N ILE A 119 12.21 0.34 -7.47
CA ILE A 119 11.80 -0.40 -6.27
C ILE A 119 13.04 -0.52 -5.39
N ALA A 120 13.06 0.25 -4.32
CA ALA A 120 14.20 0.31 -3.42
C ALA A 120 14.32 -0.93 -2.54
N GLN A 121 13.19 -1.39 -1.99
CA GLN A 121 13.13 -2.52 -1.06
C GLN A 121 11.83 -3.30 -1.25
N CYS A 122 11.90 -4.61 -1.02
CA CYS A 122 10.75 -5.49 -1.01
C CYS A 122 11.01 -6.62 -0.02
N TRP A 123 10.13 -6.78 0.94
CA TRP A 123 10.22 -7.82 1.97
C TRP A 123 8.86 -8.43 2.26
N LEU A 124 8.87 -9.59 2.86
CA LEU A 124 7.70 -10.33 3.28
C LEU A 124 7.60 -10.30 4.81
N VAL A 125 6.43 -9.94 5.30
CA VAL A 125 6.07 -9.94 6.72
C VAL A 125 5.21 -11.16 6.99
N SER A 126 5.68 -12.08 7.84
CA SER A 126 4.91 -13.23 8.32
C SER A 126 4.44 -12.94 9.74
N GLN A 127 3.22 -12.45 9.86
CA GLN A 127 2.64 -11.99 11.11
C GLN A 127 1.76 -13.09 11.74
N TYR A 128 2.02 -13.37 13.01
CA TYR A 128 1.32 -14.37 13.79
C TYR A 128 0.38 -13.74 14.83
N LYS A 129 -0.37 -14.59 15.55
CA LYS A 129 -1.28 -14.15 16.61
C LYS A 129 -0.57 -13.30 17.66
N ASN A 130 -1.15 -12.16 18.04
CA ASN A 130 -0.63 -11.17 18.99
C ASN A 130 0.62 -10.42 18.49
N GLU A 131 0.89 -10.44 17.20
CA GLU A 131 1.89 -9.62 16.56
C GLU A 131 1.23 -8.43 15.86
N TYR A 132 1.94 -7.32 15.77
CA TYR A 132 1.44 -6.10 15.17
C TYR A 132 2.57 -5.19 14.69
N ASN A 133 2.29 -4.39 13.68
CA ASN A 133 3.08 -3.23 13.30
C ASN A 133 2.36 -1.98 13.84
N PRO A 134 3.02 -1.16 14.67
CA PRO A 134 2.45 0.12 15.12
C PRO A 134 2.40 1.12 13.97
N TRP A 135 1.76 2.24 14.19
CA TRP A 135 1.84 3.36 13.28
C TRP A 135 3.27 3.84 13.11
N HIS A 136 3.70 3.94 11.86
CA HIS A 136 5.05 4.35 11.51
C HIS A 136 5.06 5.08 10.16
N LYS A 137 6.18 5.67 9.82
CA LYS A 137 6.42 6.33 8.54
C LYS A 137 7.41 5.50 7.73
N HIS A 138 7.26 5.55 6.43
CA HIS A 138 8.20 4.93 5.50
C HIS A 138 9.13 5.98 4.89
N SER A 139 10.28 5.53 4.40
CA SER A 139 11.16 6.30 3.52
C SER A 139 10.76 6.10 2.06
N GLY A 140 11.24 6.98 1.18
CA GLY A 140 10.93 6.94 -0.24
C GLY A 140 9.75 7.83 -0.63
N ASN A 141 9.23 7.65 -1.82
CA ASN A 141 8.09 8.41 -2.33
C ASN A 141 6.77 7.66 -2.16
N PHE A 142 6.83 6.33 -2.27
CA PHE A 142 5.69 5.43 -2.18
C PHE A 142 6.01 4.21 -1.33
N SER A 143 4.99 3.72 -0.67
CA SER A 143 4.97 2.42 -0.01
C SER A 143 3.76 1.63 -0.47
N ALA A 144 3.90 0.31 -0.46
CA ALA A 144 2.79 -0.57 -0.77
C ALA A 144 2.73 -1.74 0.22
N VAL A 145 1.52 -2.18 0.53
CA VAL A 145 1.23 -3.40 1.27
C VAL A 145 0.40 -4.30 0.39
N MET A 146 0.78 -5.59 0.32
CA MET A 146 0.06 -6.61 -0.45
C MET A 146 -0.27 -7.79 0.46
N TYR A 147 -1.51 -8.22 0.45
CA TYR A 147 -1.96 -9.38 1.21
C TYR A 147 -1.87 -10.64 0.36
N LEU A 148 -0.91 -11.50 0.66
CA LEU A 148 -0.62 -12.71 -0.10
C LEU A 148 -1.27 -13.95 0.50
N LYS A 149 -1.41 -13.97 1.84
CA LYS A 149 -2.07 -15.02 2.62
C LYS A 149 -2.82 -14.40 3.79
N ILE A 150 -3.98 -14.94 4.09
CA ILE A 150 -4.79 -14.57 5.26
C ILE A 150 -5.25 -15.87 5.90
N PRO A 151 -5.17 -16.02 7.23
CA PRO A 151 -5.62 -17.21 7.94
C PRO A 151 -7.12 -17.46 7.74
N ASP A 152 -7.50 -18.74 7.63
CA ASP A 152 -8.89 -19.14 7.65
C ASP A 152 -9.58 -18.66 8.93
N GLY A 153 -10.82 -18.20 8.82
CA GLY A 153 -11.60 -17.70 9.95
C GLY A 153 -11.25 -16.30 10.43
N MET A 154 -10.31 -15.59 9.78
CA MET A 154 -9.98 -14.22 10.16
C MET A 154 -11.17 -13.27 10.01
N ASN A 155 -12.01 -13.48 9.01
CA ASN A 155 -13.23 -12.69 8.82
C ASN A 155 -14.21 -12.89 9.98
N ASP A 156 -14.42 -14.15 10.40
CA ASP A 156 -15.31 -14.48 11.53
C ASP A 156 -14.76 -13.93 12.85
N PHE A 157 -13.45 -13.91 13.01
CA PHE A 157 -12.78 -13.30 14.16
C PHE A 157 -13.01 -11.79 14.19
N MET A 158 -12.80 -11.11 13.08
CA MET A 158 -13.01 -9.67 12.96
C MET A 158 -14.47 -9.28 13.21
N GLU A 159 -15.44 -10.09 12.73
CA GLU A 159 -16.87 -9.86 12.97
C GLU A 159 -17.26 -10.06 14.44
N LYS A 160 -16.64 -10.98 15.16
CA LYS A 160 -16.90 -11.21 16.58
C LYS A 160 -16.30 -10.15 17.52
N GLU A 161 -15.25 -9.48 17.09
CA GLU A 161 -14.64 -8.38 17.85
C GLU A 161 -15.41 -7.06 17.74
N TYR A 162 -16.51 -6.98 17.00
CA TYR A 162 -17.38 -5.80 16.93
C TYR A 162 -18.06 -5.44 18.28
N ASP A 163 -17.90 -6.26 19.30
CA ASP A 163 -18.28 -5.92 20.68
C ASP A 163 -17.29 -4.92 21.34
N ASP A 164 -16.14 -4.65 20.72
CA ASP A 164 -15.20 -3.62 21.13
C ASP A 164 -15.66 -2.25 20.60
N HIS A 165 -15.39 -1.21 21.41
CA HIS A 165 -15.73 0.18 21.05
C HIS A 165 -14.91 0.72 19.85
N TYR A 166 -13.80 0.06 19.51
CA TYR A 166 -12.94 0.41 18.38
C TYR A 166 -12.34 -0.86 17.74
N PRO A 167 -13.13 -1.62 16.99
CA PRO A 167 -12.69 -2.89 16.42
C PRO A 167 -11.70 -2.65 15.28
N ALA A 168 -10.41 -2.64 15.59
CA ALA A 168 -9.32 -2.40 14.64
C ALA A 168 -8.40 -3.61 14.45
N SER A 169 -8.63 -4.70 15.18
CA SER A 169 -7.81 -5.90 15.10
C SER A 169 -7.79 -6.48 13.69
N GLY A 170 -6.58 -6.71 13.18
CA GLY A 170 -6.36 -7.24 11.83
C GLY A 170 -6.58 -6.26 10.68
N LEU A 171 -7.03 -5.04 10.93
CA LEU A 171 -7.18 -4.02 9.89
C LEU A 171 -5.85 -3.31 9.61
N ILE A 172 -5.67 -2.87 8.35
CA ILE A 172 -4.67 -1.85 8.04
C ILE A 172 -5.29 -0.46 8.24
N GLN A 173 -4.54 0.44 8.84
CA GLN A 173 -4.97 1.81 9.11
C GLN A 173 -4.02 2.80 8.44
N PHE A 174 -4.59 3.77 7.74
CA PHE A 174 -3.88 4.92 7.19
C PHE A 174 -4.33 6.17 7.92
N MET A 175 -3.38 7.01 8.32
CA MET A 175 -3.69 8.29 8.95
C MET A 175 -3.11 9.44 8.13
N TYR A 176 -3.89 10.50 7.98
CA TYR A 176 -3.45 11.70 7.28
C TYR A 176 -4.14 12.97 7.79
N GLY A 177 -3.34 13.93 8.20
CA GLY A 177 -3.81 15.24 8.66
C GLY A 177 -4.37 15.21 10.07
N GLU A 178 -5.40 16.00 10.31
CA GLU A 178 -6.10 16.15 11.58
C GLU A 178 -7.59 15.86 11.38
N ALA A 179 -8.22 15.28 12.38
CA ALA A 179 -9.67 15.10 12.41
C ALA A 179 -10.36 16.46 12.41
N GLN A 180 -11.38 16.62 11.60
CA GLN A 180 -12.21 17.82 11.49
C GLN A 180 -13.67 17.41 11.37
N ASP A 181 -14.58 18.34 11.62
CA ASP A 181 -15.99 18.11 11.38
C ASP A 181 -16.21 17.67 9.92
N PHE A 182 -16.95 16.57 9.75
CA PHE A 182 -17.26 15.95 8.47
C PHE A 182 -16.07 15.36 7.68
N ARG A 183 -14.89 15.22 8.31
CA ARG A 183 -13.70 14.64 7.71
C ARG A 183 -13.01 13.68 8.69
N SER A 184 -12.81 12.44 8.26
CA SER A 184 -11.96 11.50 8.98
C SER A 184 -10.48 11.72 8.62
N ASP A 185 -9.61 11.62 9.62
CA ASP A 185 -8.16 11.55 9.46
C ASP A 185 -7.65 10.10 9.30
N THR A 186 -8.55 9.13 9.45
CA THR A 186 -8.24 7.71 9.45
C THR A 186 -9.06 6.96 8.41
N LEU A 187 -8.37 6.13 7.61
CA LEU A 187 -8.95 5.13 6.72
C LEU A 187 -8.55 3.76 7.23
N MET A 188 -9.53 2.89 7.48
CA MET A 188 -9.31 1.50 7.84
C MET A 188 -9.75 0.58 6.71
N CYS A 189 -8.93 -0.39 6.37
CA CYS A 189 -9.22 -1.34 5.32
C CYS A 189 -9.05 -2.77 5.81
N LYS A 190 -9.96 -3.65 5.35
CA LYS A 190 -9.92 -5.08 5.63
C LYS A 190 -8.88 -5.75 4.74
N PRO A 191 -8.00 -6.60 5.30
CA PRO A 191 -7.10 -7.40 4.49
C PRO A 191 -7.88 -8.46 3.71
N GLU A 192 -7.54 -8.63 2.45
CA GLU A 192 -8.08 -9.68 1.58
C GLU A 192 -6.97 -10.20 0.68
N VAL A 193 -6.90 -11.51 0.45
CA VAL A 193 -5.87 -12.09 -0.41
C VAL A 193 -5.93 -11.46 -1.81
N GLY A 194 -4.79 -11.02 -2.30
CA GLY A 194 -4.67 -10.33 -3.57
C GLY A 194 -4.94 -8.83 -3.52
N LYS A 195 -5.31 -8.27 -2.37
CA LYS A 195 -5.49 -6.82 -2.24
C LYS A 195 -4.15 -6.13 -2.01
N MET A 196 -3.89 -5.08 -2.75
CA MET A 196 -2.74 -4.18 -2.59
C MET A 196 -3.21 -2.76 -2.31
N PHE A 197 -2.57 -2.10 -1.36
CA PHE A 197 -2.66 -0.67 -1.13
C PHE A 197 -1.33 -0.01 -1.45
N LEU A 198 -1.34 1.06 -2.27
CA LEU A 198 -0.17 1.88 -2.56
C LEU A 198 -0.49 3.32 -2.14
N PHE A 199 0.44 3.94 -1.43
CA PHE A 199 0.24 5.23 -0.77
C PHE A 199 1.55 6.02 -0.70
N PRO A 200 1.52 7.35 -0.47
CA PRO A 200 2.71 8.14 -0.16
C PRO A 200 3.36 7.66 1.14
N SER A 201 4.70 7.63 1.15
CA SER A 201 5.49 7.20 2.31
C SER A 201 5.50 8.24 3.43
#